data_b8409cd740c07a6e0de8f1e058dfd70f
#
_entry.id   b8409cd740c07a6e0de8f1e058dfd70f
#
_cell.length_a   1.000
_cell.length_b   1.000
_cell.length_c   1.000
_cell.angle_alpha   90.00
_cell.angle_beta   90.00
_cell.angle_gamma   90.00
#
_symmetry.space_group_name_H-M   'P 1'
#
loop_
_entity.id
_entity.type
_entity.pdbx_description
1 polymer ?
#
loop_
_entity_poly.entity_id
_entity_poly.type
_entity_poly.pdbx_seq_one_letter_code
_entity_poly.pdbx_strand_id
1 'polypeptide(L)'
;MGGTEVFVNISATARRFGPTTLALLAHETAHKALFDVGVKPNPFFHQEYEVLTDVAAVYLGFGKLLLNGYEVVTVENMPGGQQRSRHRFGYVSVPEVAFAHAVTVSMRGLSMSELTDGLSPFAARALDTLYDDASYLSHIARADQLVPARDYV
;
A
#
# COMPACT_ATOMS: atom_id res chain seq x y z
N MET A 1 9.06 -29.16 -12.29
CA MET A 1 8.52 -28.19 -11.34
C MET A 1 7.29 -27.57 -11.98
N GLY A 2 6.09 -27.89 -11.52
CA GLY A 2 4.86 -27.28 -12.02
C GLY A 2 4.70 -25.90 -11.41
N GLY A 3 4.80 -24.85 -12.21
CA GLY A 3 4.48 -23.49 -11.77
C GLY A 3 2.97 -23.40 -11.54
N THR A 4 2.56 -22.82 -10.41
CA THR A 4 1.17 -22.48 -10.17
C THR A 4 0.86 -21.19 -10.92
N GLU A 5 -0.01 -21.25 -11.94
CA GLU A 5 -0.52 -20.05 -12.59
C GLU A 5 -1.45 -19.29 -11.64
N VAL A 6 -1.25 -18.00 -11.51
CA VAL A 6 -2.10 -17.11 -10.74
C VAL A 6 -2.81 -16.18 -11.69
N PHE A 7 -4.14 -16.18 -11.66
CA PHE A 7 -4.97 -15.27 -12.44
C PHE A 7 -5.45 -14.12 -11.58
N VAL A 8 -5.15 -12.89 -12.00
CA VAL A 8 -5.61 -11.67 -11.34
C VAL A 8 -6.78 -11.08 -12.12
N ASN A 9 -7.92 -10.91 -11.46
CA ASN A 9 -9.09 -10.30 -12.07
C ASN A 9 -9.13 -8.80 -11.72
N ILE A 10 -8.83 -7.95 -12.71
CA ILE A 10 -8.84 -6.49 -12.53
C ILE A 10 -10.11 -5.91 -13.14
N SER A 11 -10.89 -5.19 -12.35
CA SER A 11 -12.13 -4.55 -12.79
C SER A 11 -11.90 -3.57 -13.96
N ALA A 12 -12.91 -3.40 -14.82
CA ALA A 12 -12.83 -2.45 -15.93
C ALA A 12 -12.59 -1.01 -15.46
N THR A 13 -13.10 -0.64 -14.30
CA THR A 13 -12.87 0.68 -13.69
C THR A 13 -11.42 0.85 -13.28
N ALA A 14 -10.83 -0.12 -12.61
CA ALA A 14 -9.43 -0.07 -12.18
C ALA A 14 -8.46 0.01 -13.38
N ARG A 15 -8.76 -0.69 -14.47
CA ARG A 15 -7.93 -0.68 -15.69
C ARG A 15 -7.80 0.69 -16.36
N ARG A 16 -8.71 1.62 -16.09
CA ARG A 16 -8.62 3.01 -16.60
C ARG A 16 -7.51 3.81 -15.92
N PHE A 17 -7.03 3.35 -14.76
CA PHE A 17 -6.04 4.04 -13.95
C PHE A 17 -4.81 3.15 -13.77
N GLY A 18 -3.73 3.46 -14.49
CA GLY A 18 -2.48 2.70 -14.43
C GLY A 18 -1.95 2.50 -13.01
N PRO A 19 -1.85 3.55 -12.17
CA PRO A 19 -1.43 3.39 -10.77
C PRO A 19 -2.31 2.44 -9.96
N THR A 20 -3.63 2.48 -10.16
CA THR A 20 -4.56 1.54 -9.49
C THR A 20 -4.35 0.11 -9.94
N THR A 21 -4.11 -0.11 -11.23
CA THR A 21 -3.79 -1.44 -11.75
C THR A 21 -2.52 -2.00 -11.09
N LEU A 22 -1.49 -1.18 -10.95
CA LEU A 22 -0.24 -1.59 -10.29
C LEU A 22 -0.45 -1.86 -8.79
N ALA A 23 -1.25 -1.05 -8.11
CA ALA A 23 -1.57 -1.27 -6.70
C ALA A 23 -2.32 -2.59 -6.48
N LEU A 24 -3.31 -2.90 -7.34
CA LEU A 24 -4.03 -4.18 -7.26
C LEU A 24 -3.12 -5.37 -7.57
N LEU A 25 -2.23 -5.26 -8.54
CA LEU A 25 -1.24 -6.31 -8.81
C LEU A 25 -0.30 -6.54 -7.62
N ALA A 26 0.12 -5.47 -6.94
CA ALA A 26 0.93 -5.56 -5.73
C ALA A 26 0.17 -6.27 -4.59
N HIS A 27 -1.12 -5.95 -4.41
CA HIS A 27 -2.00 -6.61 -3.45
C HIS A 27 -2.12 -8.12 -3.75
N GLU A 28 -2.42 -8.50 -4.98
CA GLU A 28 -2.51 -9.91 -5.38
C GLU A 28 -1.18 -10.66 -5.23
N THR A 29 -0.07 -9.98 -5.48
CA THR A 29 1.27 -10.54 -5.22
C THR A 29 1.47 -10.84 -3.74
N ALA A 30 0.97 -9.96 -2.85
CA ALA A 30 1.05 -10.18 -1.41
C ALA A 30 0.17 -11.35 -0.95
N HIS A 31 -1.01 -11.56 -1.53
CA HIS A 31 -1.80 -12.77 -1.30
C HIS A 31 -0.99 -14.03 -1.59
N LYS A 32 -0.32 -14.06 -2.75
CA LYS A 32 0.53 -15.21 -3.11
C LYS A 32 1.68 -15.39 -2.12
N ALA A 33 2.35 -14.32 -1.71
CA ALA A 33 3.45 -14.38 -0.76
C ALA A 33 2.98 -14.90 0.62
N LEU A 34 1.84 -14.41 1.13
CA LEU A 34 1.23 -14.90 2.37
C LEU A 34 0.88 -16.39 2.29
N PHE A 35 0.29 -16.81 1.17
CA PHE A 35 -0.03 -18.22 0.94
C PHE A 35 1.22 -19.11 0.96
N ASP A 36 2.31 -18.67 0.33
CA ASP A 36 3.57 -19.42 0.25
C ASP A 36 4.25 -19.62 1.61
N VAL A 37 4.05 -18.66 2.54
CA VAL A 37 4.54 -18.79 3.93
C VAL A 37 3.51 -19.44 4.87
N GLY A 38 2.42 -19.98 4.32
CA GLY A 38 1.42 -20.76 5.06
C GLY A 38 0.31 -19.94 5.71
N VAL A 39 0.25 -18.63 5.49
CA VAL A 39 -0.85 -17.77 5.93
C VAL A 39 -2.01 -17.90 4.95
N LYS A 40 -3.10 -18.50 5.40
CA LYS A 40 -4.26 -18.81 4.56
C LYS A 40 -5.46 -17.95 4.93
N PRO A 41 -6.32 -17.59 3.96
CA PRO A 41 -7.56 -16.89 4.25
C PRO A 41 -8.45 -17.75 5.17
N ASN A 42 -9.03 -17.08 6.16
CA ASN A 42 -10.07 -17.67 7.00
C ASN A 42 -11.43 -17.08 6.58
N PRO A 43 -12.40 -17.91 6.20
CA PRO A 43 -13.72 -17.43 5.76
C PRO A 43 -14.44 -16.54 6.78
N PHE A 44 -14.15 -16.74 8.08
CA PHE A 44 -14.77 -15.95 9.17
C PHE A 44 -14.09 -14.60 9.41
N PHE A 45 -12.89 -14.39 8.87
CA PHE A 45 -12.06 -13.19 9.05
C PHE A 45 -11.54 -12.67 7.71
N HIS A 46 -12.43 -12.61 6.73
CA HIS A 46 -12.04 -12.22 5.37
C HIS A 46 -11.49 -10.79 5.31
N GLN A 47 -12.15 -9.85 5.99
CA GLN A 47 -11.72 -8.44 5.97
C GLN A 47 -10.36 -8.27 6.64
N GLU A 48 -10.11 -8.94 7.76
CA GLU A 48 -8.82 -8.89 8.46
C GLU A 48 -7.70 -9.49 7.60
N TYR A 49 -8.01 -10.53 6.83
CA TYR A 49 -7.05 -11.12 5.90
C TYR A 49 -6.69 -10.17 4.76
N GLU A 50 -7.66 -9.44 4.21
CA GLU A 50 -7.43 -8.42 3.19
C GLU A 50 -6.60 -7.25 3.72
N VAL A 51 -6.90 -6.78 4.94
CA VAL A 51 -6.08 -5.77 5.62
C VAL A 51 -4.65 -6.26 5.84
N LEU A 52 -4.48 -7.51 6.27
CA LEU A 52 -3.15 -8.13 6.41
C LEU A 52 -2.43 -8.18 5.07
N THR A 53 -3.14 -8.46 3.98
CA THR A 53 -2.58 -8.50 2.62
C THR A 53 -2.08 -7.14 2.18
N ASP A 54 -2.84 -6.06 2.44
CA ASP A 54 -2.40 -4.69 2.17
C ASP A 54 -1.12 -4.35 2.95
N VAL A 55 -1.07 -4.68 4.24
CA VAL A 55 0.12 -4.45 5.07
C VAL A 55 1.30 -5.30 4.58
N ALA A 56 1.07 -6.55 4.21
CA ALA A 56 2.10 -7.41 3.64
C ALA A 56 2.64 -6.86 2.31
N ALA A 57 1.78 -6.30 1.44
CA ALA A 57 2.21 -5.65 0.21
C ALA A 57 3.15 -4.47 0.50
N VAL A 58 2.83 -3.65 1.50
CA VAL A 58 3.72 -2.56 1.94
C VAL A 58 5.05 -3.12 2.45
N TYR A 59 5.01 -4.14 3.30
CA TYR A 59 6.21 -4.79 3.85
C TYR A 59 7.09 -5.42 2.75
N LEU A 60 6.50 -5.95 1.69
CA LEU A 60 7.21 -6.49 0.54
C LEU A 60 7.89 -5.40 -0.32
N GLY A 61 7.60 -4.11 -0.07
CA GLY A 61 8.20 -2.97 -0.75
C GLY A 61 7.27 -2.29 -1.76
N PHE A 62 6.02 -2.69 -1.83
CA PHE A 62 5.03 -2.12 -2.76
C PHE A 62 4.27 -0.91 -2.20
N GLY A 63 4.68 -0.35 -1.05
CA GLY A 63 3.98 0.74 -0.39
C GLY A 63 3.70 1.94 -1.28
N LYS A 64 4.66 2.34 -2.14
CA LYS A 64 4.46 3.44 -3.09
C LYS A 64 3.43 3.13 -4.18
N LEU A 65 3.33 1.87 -4.61
CA LEU A 65 2.31 1.46 -5.57
C LEU A 65 0.91 1.58 -4.96
N LEU A 66 0.75 1.14 -3.71
CA LEU A 66 -0.50 1.26 -2.98
C LEU A 66 -0.86 2.74 -2.74
N LEU A 67 0.08 3.55 -2.28
CA LEU A 67 -0.12 4.99 -2.05
C LEU A 67 -0.55 5.74 -3.30
N ASN A 68 0.02 5.41 -4.45
CA ASN A 68 -0.31 6.05 -5.71
C ASN A 68 -1.60 5.54 -6.35
N GLY A 69 -2.05 4.34 -6.00
CA GLY A 69 -3.13 3.66 -6.72
C GLY A 69 -4.40 3.41 -5.91
N TYR A 70 -4.36 3.51 -4.59
CA TYR A 70 -5.52 3.19 -3.74
C TYR A 70 -6.60 4.24 -3.74
N GLU A 71 -6.28 5.46 -4.13
CA GLU A 71 -7.26 6.51 -4.26
C GLU A 71 -7.07 7.29 -5.56
N VAL A 72 -8.14 7.39 -6.33
CA VAL A 72 -8.19 8.15 -7.58
C VAL A 72 -9.30 9.18 -7.49
N VAL A 73 -8.96 10.42 -7.78
CA VAL A 73 -9.93 11.50 -7.94
C VAL A 73 -10.10 11.79 -9.43
N THR A 74 -11.30 11.59 -9.94
CA THR A 74 -11.66 11.99 -11.30
C THR A 74 -12.41 13.33 -11.29
N VAL A 75 -12.14 14.14 -12.28
CA VAL A 75 -12.87 15.41 -12.51
C VAL A 75 -13.48 15.32 -13.88
N GLU A 76 -14.80 15.36 -13.95
CA GLU A 76 -15.56 15.36 -15.19
C GLU A 76 -16.21 16.73 -15.40
N ASN A 77 -16.07 17.30 -16.59
CA ASN A 77 -16.76 18.53 -16.97
C ASN A 77 -18.19 18.19 -17.39
N MET A 78 -19.17 18.66 -16.65
CA MET A 78 -20.59 18.46 -16.92
C MET A 78 -21.24 19.79 -17.37
N PRO A 79 -22.34 19.74 -18.11
CA PRO A 79 -23.15 20.94 -18.33
C PRO A 79 -23.62 21.49 -16.97
N GLY A 80 -23.05 22.60 -16.53
CA GLY A 80 -23.38 23.20 -15.22
C GLY A 80 -22.25 23.18 -14.20
N GLY A 81 -21.08 22.59 -14.49
CA GLY A 81 -19.92 22.63 -13.60
C GLY A 81 -19.02 21.41 -13.68
N GLN A 82 -18.14 21.31 -12.73
CA GLN A 82 -17.25 20.16 -12.59
C GLN A 82 -17.79 19.19 -11.57
N GLN A 83 -17.91 17.92 -11.95
CA GLN A 83 -18.19 16.82 -11.02
C GLN A 83 -16.85 16.19 -10.61
N ARG A 84 -16.63 16.10 -9.29
CA ARG A 84 -15.49 15.36 -8.71
C ARG A 84 -16.00 14.04 -8.15
N SER A 85 -15.41 12.96 -8.59
CA SER A 85 -15.68 11.61 -8.06
C SER A 85 -14.41 11.03 -7.45
N ARG A 86 -14.55 10.46 -6.26
CA ARG A 86 -13.45 9.82 -5.52
C ARG A 86 -13.67 8.31 -5.53
N HIS A 87 -12.73 7.59 -6.07
CA HIS A 87 -12.73 6.12 -6.11
C HIS A 87 -11.65 5.62 -5.15
N ARG A 88 -12.05 4.76 -4.22
CA ARG A 88 -11.12 4.10 -3.29
C ARG A 88 -11.03 2.62 -3.64
N PHE A 89 -9.80 2.13 -3.65
CA PHE A 89 -9.42 0.74 -3.83
C PHE A 89 -8.59 0.31 -2.59
N GLY A 90 -8.60 -0.99 -2.28
CA GLY A 90 -7.90 -1.50 -1.09
C GLY A 90 -8.71 -1.44 0.21
N TYR A 91 -8.22 -2.12 1.22
CA TYR A 91 -8.91 -2.35 2.50
C TYR A 91 -8.40 -1.42 3.61
N VAL A 92 -7.16 -0.97 3.54
CA VAL A 92 -6.61 0.07 4.43
C VAL A 92 -6.76 1.46 3.83
N SER A 93 -6.83 2.48 4.67
CA SER A 93 -6.89 3.88 4.21
C SER A 93 -5.52 4.38 3.75
N VAL A 94 -5.49 5.44 2.93
CA VAL A 94 -4.24 6.03 2.48
C VAL A 94 -3.34 6.49 3.63
N PRO A 95 -3.83 7.11 4.72
CA PRO A 95 -3.01 7.39 5.90
C PRO A 95 -2.41 6.15 6.56
N GLU A 96 -3.17 5.05 6.64
CA GLU A 96 -2.66 3.79 7.20
C GLU A 96 -1.58 3.17 6.30
N VAL A 97 -1.75 3.20 4.98
CA VAL A 97 -0.71 2.78 4.03
C VAL A 97 0.52 3.66 4.16
N ALA A 98 0.35 4.99 4.29
CA ALA A 98 1.45 5.93 4.48
C ALA A 98 2.24 5.62 5.76
N PHE A 99 1.54 5.34 6.86
CA PHE A 99 2.17 4.94 8.11
C PHE A 99 2.93 3.62 7.97
N ALA A 100 2.31 2.58 7.43
CA ALA A 100 2.95 1.29 7.22
C ALA A 100 4.18 1.41 6.30
N HIS A 101 4.11 2.27 5.26
CA HIS A 101 5.23 2.54 4.36
C HIS A 101 6.38 3.25 5.08
N ALA A 102 6.10 4.29 5.86
CA ALA A 102 7.11 5.00 6.63
C ALA A 102 7.81 4.08 7.65
N VAL A 103 7.04 3.24 8.36
CA VAL A 103 7.58 2.21 9.26
C VAL A 103 8.48 1.24 8.51
N THR A 104 8.04 0.72 7.36
CA THR A 104 8.82 -0.24 6.56
C THR A 104 10.12 0.35 6.04
N VAL A 105 10.10 1.62 5.59
CA VAL A 105 11.29 2.36 5.12
C VAL A 105 12.27 2.56 6.29
N SER A 106 11.76 2.97 7.47
CA SER A 106 12.58 3.11 8.67
C SER A 106 13.21 1.79 9.10
N MET A 107 12.43 0.70 9.18
CA MET A 107 12.92 -0.65 9.52
C MET A 107 14.03 -1.15 8.58
N ARG A 108 14.06 -0.67 7.35
CA ARG A 108 15.08 -1.03 6.35
C ARG A 108 16.27 -0.08 6.32
N GLY A 109 16.27 0.96 7.14
CA GLY A 109 17.31 1.99 7.15
C GLY A 109 17.39 2.78 5.84
N LEU A 110 16.28 2.90 5.11
CA LEU A 110 16.21 3.62 3.85
C LEU A 110 16.07 5.13 4.08
N SER A 111 16.49 5.92 3.10
CA SER A 111 16.51 7.39 3.19
C SER A 111 15.12 8.02 3.00
N MET A 112 14.99 9.31 3.37
CA MET A 112 13.78 10.09 3.11
C MET A 112 13.48 10.22 1.61
N SER A 113 14.49 10.29 0.74
CA SER A 113 14.26 10.29 -0.70
C SER A 113 13.64 8.96 -1.16
N GLU A 114 14.11 7.84 -0.63
CA GLU A 114 13.52 6.54 -0.93
C GLU A 114 12.09 6.40 -0.39
N LEU A 115 11.74 7.13 0.65
CA LEU A 115 10.36 7.20 1.16
C LEU A 115 9.43 7.93 0.17
N THR A 116 9.88 9.05 -0.41
CA THR A 116 9.02 10.01 -1.14
C THR A 116 9.13 9.94 -2.66
N ASP A 117 10.28 9.52 -3.20
CA ASP A 117 10.51 9.49 -4.64
C ASP A 117 9.45 8.66 -5.39
N GLY A 118 8.90 9.25 -6.44
CA GLY A 118 7.88 8.61 -7.28
C GLY A 118 6.46 8.61 -6.69
N LEU A 119 6.23 9.28 -5.57
CA LEU A 119 4.88 9.51 -5.06
C LEU A 119 4.15 10.59 -5.84
N SER A 120 2.85 10.38 -6.04
CA SER A 120 1.96 11.43 -6.52
C SER A 120 1.85 12.56 -5.49
N PRO A 121 1.47 13.79 -5.90
CA PRO A 121 1.27 14.89 -4.94
C PRO A 121 0.21 14.59 -3.86
N PHE A 122 -0.74 13.71 -4.15
CA PHE A 122 -1.74 13.25 -3.19
C PHE A 122 -1.13 12.31 -2.16
N ALA A 123 -0.36 11.32 -2.61
CA ALA A 123 0.32 10.36 -1.75
C ALA A 123 1.39 11.03 -0.87
N ALA A 124 2.15 11.97 -1.44
CA ALA A 124 3.15 12.74 -0.70
C ALA A 124 2.51 13.53 0.46
N ARG A 125 1.37 14.19 0.22
CA ARG A 125 0.64 14.90 1.29
C ARG A 125 0.18 14.00 2.43
N ALA A 126 -0.15 12.74 2.15
CA ALA A 126 -0.52 11.79 3.20
C ALA A 126 0.67 11.49 4.13
N LEU A 127 1.89 11.41 3.57
CA LEU A 127 3.12 11.29 4.36
C LEU A 127 3.43 12.59 5.12
N ASP A 128 3.33 13.76 4.48
CA ASP A 128 3.57 15.04 5.14
C ASP A 128 2.67 15.20 6.38
N THR A 129 1.37 14.91 6.24
CA THR A 129 0.42 14.95 7.37
C THR A 129 0.83 14.00 8.50
N LEU A 130 1.41 12.85 8.17
CA LEU A 130 1.87 11.87 9.14
C LEU A 130 3.11 12.39 9.90
N TYR A 131 4.03 13.05 9.20
CA TYR A 131 5.24 13.62 9.80
C TYR A 131 4.97 14.89 10.63
N ASP A 132 3.84 15.56 10.41
CA ASP A 132 3.40 16.68 11.25
C ASP A 132 2.80 16.21 12.60
N ASP A 133 2.48 14.92 12.73
CA ASP A 133 1.94 14.35 13.96
C ASP A 133 3.02 13.63 14.79
N ALA A 134 3.42 14.25 15.91
CA ALA A 134 4.46 13.74 16.79
C ALA A 134 4.16 12.33 17.36
N SER A 135 2.88 11.92 17.44
CA SER A 135 2.51 10.59 17.91
C SER A 135 2.97 9.51 16.93
N TYR A 136 2.77 9.73 15.63
CA TYR A 136 3.24 8.81 14.59
C TYR A 136 4.77 8.77 14.50
N LEU A 137 5.45 9.91 14.63
CA LEU A 137 6.91 9.98 14.61
C LEU A 137 7.53 9.11 15.70
N SER A 138 6.93 9.07 16.89
CA SER A 138 7.42 8.23 17.98
C SER A 138 7.32 6.72 17.67
N HIS A 139 6.32 6.30 16.92
CA HIS A 139 6.16 4.92 16.47
C HIS A 139 7.12 4.56 15.33
N ILE A 140 7.30 5.46 14.37
CA ILE A 140 8.25 5.27 13.26
C ILE A 140 9.68 5.16 13.81
N ALA A 141 10.07 6.04 14.74
CA ALA A 141 11.41 6.04 15.34
C ALA A 141 11.72 4.79 16.19
N ARG A 142 10.69 4.04 16.61
CA ARG A 142 10.87 2.77 17.32
C ARG A 142 10.88 1.55 16.38
N ALA A 143 10.53 1.75 15.11
CA ALA A 143 10.38 0.65 14.16
C ALA A 143 11.71 -0.04 13.85
N ASP A 144 12.82 0.70 13.84
CA ASP A 144 14.17 0.16 13.67
C ASP A 144 14.59 -0.76 14.82
N GLN A 145 14.04 -0.55 16.03
CA GLN A 145 14.30 -1.38 17.21
C GLN A 145 13.54 -2.72 17.19
N LEU A 146 12.55 -2.85 16.32
CA LEU A 146 11.74 -4.07 16.20
C LEU A 146 12.37 -5.13 15.27
N VAL A 147 13.39 -4.76 14.52
CA VAL A 147 14.09 -5.71 13.65
C VAL A 147 15.23 -6.30 14.44
N PRO A 148 15.21 -7.61 14.74
CA PRO A 148 16.40 -8.27 15.29
C PRO A 148 17.55 -8.06 14.31
N ALA A 149 18.73 -7.71 14.85
CA ALA A 149 19.94 -7.60 14.06
C ALA A 149 20.07 -8.87 13.19
N ARG A 150 19.84 -8.74 11.90
CA ARG A 150 20.07 -9.84 10.99
C ARG A 150 21.56 -9.91 10.77
N ASP A 151 22.20 -10.93 11.35
CA ASP A 151 23.50 -11.35 10.90
C ASP A 151 23.35 -11.80 9.44
N TYR A 152 23.63 -10.89 8.51
CA TYR A 152 23.78 -11.23 7.10
C TYR A 152 25.11 -12.01 7.00
N VAL A 153 25.03 -13.34 7.00
CA VAL A 153 26.11 -14.24 6.62
C VAL A 153 26.10 -14.41 5.12
#